data_4d927c1b5376fa90c155bd097bd944cd
#
_entry.id   4d927c1b5376fa90c155bd097bd944cd
#
_cell.length_a   1.000
_cell.length_b   1.000
_cell.length_c   1.000
_cell.angle_alpha   90.00
_cell.angle_beta   90.00
_cell.angle_gamma   90.00
#
_symmetry.space_group_name_H-M   'P 1'
#
loop_
_entity.id
_entity.type
_entity.pdbx_description
1 polymer ?
#
loop_
_entity_poly.entity_id
_entity_poly.type
_entity_poly.pdbx_seq_one_letter_code
_entity_poly.pdbx_strand_id
1 'polypeptide(L)'
;MPDYQLDRSEEDWSGLCRQATGHNDLWDPLKCVGLGRQWWYVSFGGELRGSYEVYRNYNWGSGPQDSNGYYLNRLIGHADFHLGRPVRIFAELQSGLEFGRNGGPRPAIDEDKLDVSQLFLELKPLDQERVPIAVRIGRQDLNYGEGSLVSVRDLNVRRPFDGIKMIVRLQEWRIDAFAVKPV
;
A
#
# COMPACT_ATOMS: atom_id res chain seq x y z
N MET A 1 4.10 -3.48 -19.07
CA MET A 1 3.14 -3.45 -17.95
C MET A 1 3.85 -2.83 -16.77
N PRO A 2 3.19 -2.05 -15.93
CA PRO A 2 3.80 -1.62 -14.68
C PRO A 2 4.06 -2.85 -13.80
N ASP A 3 5.16 -2.80 -13.05
CA ASP A 3 5.47 -3.84 -12.07
C ASP A 3 4.65 -3.63 -10.80
N TYR A 4 4.27 -4.73 -10.15
CA TYR A 4 3.62 -4.66 -8.84
C TYR A 4 4.59 -4.12 -7.79
N GLN A 5 4.15 -3.08 -7.06
CA GLN A 5 4.94 -2.40 -6.05
C GLN A 5 4.54 -2.84 -4.63
N LEU A 6 5.46 -2.73 -3.67
CA LEU A 6 5.14 -2.93 -2.26
C LEU A 6 4.08 -1.94 -1.78
N ASP A 7 4.24 -0.67 -2.13
CA ASP A 7 3.20 0.36 -1.98
C ASP A 7 2.36 0.40 -3.24
N ARG A 8 1.15 -0.17 -3.19
CA ARG A 8 0.21 -0.25 -4.30
C ARG A 8 -0.22 1.13 -4.81
N SER A 9 -0.11 2.16 -3.98
CA SER A 9 -0.42 3.53 -4.36
C SER A 9 0.60 4.14 -5.33
N GLU A 10 1.79 3.55 -5.48
CA GLU A 10 2.81 4.01 -6.45
C GLU A 10 2.64 3.35 -7.84
N GLU A 11 1.69 2.42 -8.00
CA GLU A 11 1.38 1.79 -9.29
C GLU A 11 0.61 2.75 -10.21
N ASP A 12 0.94 2.76 -11.51
CA ASP A 12 0.22 3.53 -12.53
C ASP A 12 -0.37 2.61 -13.61
N TRP A 13 -1.66 2.36 -13.50
CA TRP A 13 -2.44 1.55 -14.44
C TRP A 13 -3.13 2.38 -15.55
N SER A 14 -2.90 3.69 -15.62
CA SER A 14 -3.52 4.59 -16.59
C SER A 14 -3.26 4.18 -18.05
N GLY A 15 -2.18 3.47 -18.31
CA GLY A 15 -1.85 2.91 -19.62
C GLY A 15 -2.92 1.94 -20.14
N LEU A 16 -3.51 1.11 -19.27
CA LEU A 16 -4.57 0.17 -19.66
C LEU A 16 -5.88 0.89 -20.02
N CYS A 17 -6.14 2.05 -19.41
CA CYS A 17 -7.31 2.87 -19.73
C CYS A 17 -7.29 3.42 -21.16
N ARG A 18 -6.12 3.51 -21.79
CA ARG A 18 -5.93 4.09 -23.14
C ARG A 18 -5.88 3.02 -24.22
N GLN A 19 -5.63 1.76 -23.85
CA GLN A 19 -5.54 0.65 -24.80
C GLN A 19 -6.92 0.03 -25.01
N ALA A 20 -7.50 0.28 -26.18
CA ALA A 20 -8.81 -0.28 -26.55
C ALA A 20 -8.78 -1.81 -26.82
N THR A 21 -7.58 -2.40 -26.93
CA THR A 21 -7.40 -3.82 -27.26
C THR A 21 -6.16 -4.37 -26.55
N GLY A 22 -6.33 -5.50 -25.85
CA GLY A 22 -5.21 -6.26 -25.31
C GLY A 22 -5.20 -6.40 -23.79
N HIS A 23 -6.26 -6.95 -23.22
CA HIS A 23 -6.18 -7.52 -21.88
C HIS A 23 -5.32 -8.79 -21.96
N ASN A 24 -4.13 -8.74 -21.37
CA ASN A 24 -3.18 -9.85 -21.33
C ASN A 24 -3.27 -10.66 -20.05
N ASP A 25 -3.98 -10.12 -19.04
CA ASP A 25 -4.16 -10.74 -17.73
C ASP A 25 -5.65 -10.76 -17.35
N LEU A 26 -6.03 -11.77 -16.57
CA LEU A 26 -7.38 -11.95 -16.02
C LEU A 26 -7.84 -10.73 -15.20
N TRP A 27 -6.91 -10.02 -14.56
CA TRP A 27 -7.18 -8.90 -13.67
C TRP A 27 -7.18 -7.53 -14.36
N ASP A 28 -6.76 -7.45 -15.63
CA ASP A 28 -6.70 -6.18 -16.38
C ASP A 28 -8.03 -5.41 -16.41
N PRO A 29 -9.21 -6.07 -16.56
CA PRO A 29 -10.49 -5.35 -16.53
C PRO A 29 -10.76 -4.59 -15.23
N LEU A 30 -10.20 -5.04 -14.10
CA LEU A 30 -10.34 -4.38 -12.81
C LEU A 30 -9.34 -3.23 -12.61
N LYS A 31 -8.28 -3.18 -13.42
CA LYS A 31 -7.25 -2.14 -13.34
C LYS A 31 -7.68 -0.81 -13.95
N CYS A 32 -8.71 -0.80 -14.78
CA CYS A 32 -9.26 0.42 -15.33
C CYS A 32 -10.77 0.32 -15.60
N VAL A 33 -11.56 0.64 -14.60
CA VAL A 33 -13.01 0.73 -14.73
C VAL A 33 -13.41 2.19 -14.94
N GLY A 34 -13.87 2.54 -16.15
CA GLY A 34 -14.24 3.91 -16.51
C GLY A 34 -15.48 4.40 -15.76
N LEU A 35 -15.47 5.64 -15.29
CA LEU A 35 -16.58 6.26 -14.56
C LEU A 35 -17.44 7.22 -15.43
N GLY A 36 -17.45 6.98 -16.75
CA GLY A 36 -18.32 7.70 -17.69
C GLY A 36 -17.86 9.10 -18.09
N ARG A 37 -16.71 9.58 -17.61
CA ARG A 37 -16.07 10.83 -18.02
C ARG A 37 -14.64 10.59 -18.44
N GLN A 38 -14.12 11.38 -19.35
CA GLN A 38 -12.73 11.31 -19.79
C GLN A 38 -11.78 11.49 -18.60
N TRP A 39 -10.81 10.57 -18.43
CA TRP A 39 -9.84 10.56 -17.33
C TRP A 39 -10.44 10.29 -15.94
N TRP A 40 -11.69 9.81 -15.86
CA TRP A 40 -12.31 9.35 -14.63
C TRP A 40 -12.37 7.83 -14.64
N TYR A 41 -11.64 7.21 -13.76
CA TYR A 41 -11.60 5.74 -13.64
C TYR A 41 -11.30 5.33 -12.21
N VAL A 42 -11.58 4.08 -11.91
CA VAL A 42 -11.15 3.41 -10.69
C VAL A 42 -10.35 2.17 -11.04
N SER A 43 -9.26 1.96 -10.30
CA SER A 43 -8.44 0.75 -10.35
C SER A 43 -8.61 -0.03 -9.07
N PHE A 44 -8.87 -1.33 -9.19
CA PHE A 44 -8.93 -2.24 -8.06
C PHE A 44 -7.75 -3.18 -8.06
N GLY A 45 -7.30 -3.56 -6.86
CA GLY A 45 -6.27 -4.55 -6.69
C GLY A 45 -6.18 -5.05 -5.26
N GLY A 46 -5.21 -5.92 -5.02
CA GLY A 46 -5.01 -6.48 -3.69
C GLY A 46 -3.85 -7.44 -3.63
N GLU A 47 -3.67 -8.02 -2.46
CA GLU A 47 -2.64 -8.99 -2.14
C GLU A 47 -3.21 -10.05 -1.19
N LEU A 48 -2.89 -11.31 -1.45
CA LEU A 48 -3.08 -12.40 -0.52
C LEU A 48 -1.72 -13.01 -0.23
N ARG A 49 -1.33 -13.03 1.05
CA ARG A 49 -0.08 -13.63 1.52
C ARG A 49 -0.39 -14.66 2.59
N GLY A 50 0.20 -15.86 2.44
CA GLY A 50 0.24 -16.88 3.48
C GLY A 50 1.69 -17.17 3.86
N SER A 51 1.99 -17.26 5.16
CA SER A 51 3.31 -17.58 5.68
C SER A 51 3.18 -18.52 6.87
N TYR A 52 4.03 -19.56 6.91
CA TYR A 52 4.16 -20.42 8.09
C TYR A 52 5.50 -20.14 8.75
N GLU A 53 5.46 -19.75 10.01
CA GLU A 53 6.64 -19.31 10.75
C GLU A 53 6.91 -20.23 11.95
N VAL A 54 8.17 -20.56 12.15
CA VAL A 54 8.64 -21.37 13.28
C VAL A 54 9.83 -20.67 13.90
N TYR A 55 9.71 -20.30 15.15
CA TYR A 55 10.81 -19.70 15.90
C TYR A 55 11.30 -20.64 17.01
N ARG A 56 12.61 -20.80 17.10
CA ARG A 56 13.25 -21.44 18.22
C ARG A 56 13.98 -20.41 19.06
N ASN A 57 13.81 -20.48 20.38
CA ASN A 57 14.40 -19.53 21.31
C ASN A 57 13.99 -18.07 21.01
N TYR A 58 12.71 -17.85 20.68
CA TYR A 58 12.17 -16.52 20.48
C TYR A 58 12.56 -15.61 21.64
N ASN A 59 12.92 -14.35 21.35
CA ASN A 59 13.39 -13.39 22.33
C ASN A 59 14.54 -13.93 23.22
N TRP A 60 15.55 -14.59 22.59
CA TRP A 60 16.70 -15.22 23.27
C TRP A 60 16.30 -16.30 24.29
N GLY A 61 15.15 -16.95 24.10
CA GLY A 61 14.59 -17.94 25.01
C GLY A 61 13.91 -17.35 26.23
N SER A 62 13.75 -16.03 26.28
CA SER A 62 13.06 -15.34 27.40
C SER A 62 11.56 -15.31 27.18
N GLY A 63 10.79 -15.65 28.23
CA GLY A 63 9.34 -15.68 28.19
C GLY A 63 8.74 -16.94 27.56
N PRO A 64 7.41 -16.96 27.34
CA PRO A 64 6.73 -18.10 26.73
C PRO A 64 7.25 -18.41 25.34
N GLN A 65 7.50 -19.68 25.04
CA GLN A 65 8.00 -20.14 23.75
C GLN A 65 6.89 -20.84 22.97
N ASP A 66 6.88 -20.63 21.63
CA ASP A 66 6.06 -21.42 20.71
C ASP A 66 6.93 -22.52 20.08
N SER A 67 6.56 -23.76 20.29
CA SER A 67 7.31 -24.91 19.77
C SER A 67 6.77 -25.47 18.46
N ASN A 68 5.56 -25.08 18.06
CA ASN A 68 4.84 -25.72 16.96
C ASN A 68 4.84 -24.89 15.69
N GLY A 69 5.14 -23.60 15.79
CA GLY A 69 4.98 -22.66 14.71
C GLY A 69 3.53 -22.20 14.55
N TYR A 70 3.32 -21.22 13.67
CA TYR A 70 2.03 -20.61 13.44
C TYR A 70 1.89 -20.13 11.98
N TYR A 71 0.66 -20.04 11.55
CA TYR A 71 0.34 -19.57 10.20
C TYR A 71 -0.14 -18.11 10.24
N LEU A 72 0.46 -17.29 9.41
CA LEU A 72 0.06 -15.91 9.19
C LEU A 72 -0.64 -15.78 7.84
N ASN A 73 -1.75 -15.07 7.82
CA ASN A 73 -2.48 -14.72 6.61
C ASN A 73 -2.65 -13.21 6.55
N ARG A 74 -2.30 -12.61 5.42
CA ARG A 74 -2.56 -11.19 5.12
C ARG A 74 -3.39 -11.07 3.87
N LEU A 75 -4.49 -10.35 3.98
CA LEU A 75 -5.32 -9.92 2.88
C LEU A 75 -5.29 -8.40 2.80
N ILE A 76 -4.96 -7.86 1.64
CA ILE A 76 -5.02 -6.43 1.33
C ILE A 76 -5.93 -6.26 0.13
N GLY A 77 -6.82 -5.25 0.17
CA GLY A 77 -7.64 -4.85 -0.97
C GLY A 77 -7.67 -3.35 -1.10
N HIS A 78 -7.52 -2.81 -2.33
CA HIS A 78 -7.52 -1.38 -2.56
C HIS A 78 -8.42 -0.96 -3.72
N ALA A 79 -8.84 0.30 -3.65
CA ALA A 79 -9.50 1.03 -4.72
C ALA A 79 -8.80 2.39 -4.92
N ASP A 80 -8.43 2.68 -6.15
CA ASP A 80 -7.72 3.89 -6.57
C ASP A 80 -8.59 4.70 -7.53
N PHE A 81 -9.20 5.75 -7.02
CA PHE A 81 -10.11 6.62 -7.77
C PHE A 81 -9.36 7.79 -8.39
N HIS A 82 -9.38 7.89 -9.71
CA HIS A 82 -8.88 9.02 -10.47
C HIS A 82 -10.04 9.88 -10.96
N LEU A 83 -10.18 11.09 -10.43
CA LEU A 83 -11.24 12.04 -10.74
C LEU A 83 -10.70 13.17 -11.63
N GLY A 84 -10.44 12.83 -12.90
CA GLY A 84 -9.69 13.65 -13.81
C GLY A 84 -8.18 13.62 -13.54
N ARG A 85 -7.48 14.68 -13.97
CA ARG A 85 -6.03 14.80 -13.76
C ARG A 85 -5.65 15.32 -12.36
N PRO A 86 -6.43 16.25 -11.73
CA PRO A 86 -5.98 16.93 -10.52
C PRO A 86 -6.27 16.16 -9.22
N VAL A 87 -7.24 15.25 -9.19
CA VAL A 87 -7.72 14.64 -7.93
C VAL A 87 -7.62 13.12 -7.99
N ARG A 88 -7.02 12.54 -6.96
CA ARG A 88 -6.96 11.10 -6.74
C ARG A 88 -7.32 10.78 -5.30
N ILE A 89 -8.11 9.74 -5.10
CA ILE A 89 -8.43 9.19 -3.78
C ILE A 89 -8.00 7.74 -3.78
N PHE A 90 -7.16 7.36 -2.85
CA PHE A 90 -6.71 5.99 -2.66
C PHE A 90 -7.23 5.45 -1.34
N ALA A 91 -7.82 4.28 -1.35
CA ALA A 91 -8.33 3.59 -0.17
C ALA A 91 -7.84 2.14 -0.18
N GLU A 92 -7.24 1.71 0.92
CA GLU A 92 -6.73 0.35 1.11
C GLU A 92 -7.10 -0.18 2.49
N LEU A 93 -7.64 -1.39 2.51
CA LEU A 93 -7.96 -2.15 3.71
C LEU A 93 -7.00 -3.31 3.83
N GLN A 94 -6.58 -3.61 5.06
CA GLN A 94 -5.79 -4.79 5.38
C GLN A 94 -6.46 -5.63 6.46
N SER A 95 -6.23 -6.95 6.38
CA SER A 95 -6.59 -7.92 7.42
C SER A 95 -5.41 -8.84 7.61
N GLY A 96 -4.85 -8.84 8.81
CA GLY A 96 -3.80 -9.76 9.26
C GLY A 96 -4.38 -10.75 10.27
N LEU A 97 -4.27 -12.04 10.01
CA LEU A 97 -4.73 -13.09 10.90
C LEU A 97 -3.60 -14.04 11.26
N GLU A 98 -3.64 -14.52 12.50
CA GLU A 98 -2.70 -15.49 13.01
C GLU A 98 -3.43 -16.74 13.51
N PHE A 99 -2.90 -17.93 13.17
CA PHE A 99 -3.49 -19.19 13.54
C PHE A 99 -2.44 -20.16 14.08
N GLY A 100 -2.78 -20.86 15.15
CA GLY A 100 -2.03 -22.02 15.64
C GLY A 100 -0.88 -21.72 16.58
N ARG A 101 -0.62 -20.48 16.99
CA ARG A 101 0.39 -20.17 18.00
C ARG A 101 -0.04 -20.70 19.38
N ASN A 102 0.77 -21.54 19.97
CA ASN A 102 0.47 -22.21 21.25
C ASN A 102 1.22 -21.63 22.45
N GLY A 103 2.05 -20.69 22.27
CA GLY A 103 2.82 -20.01 23.31
C GLY A 103 3.38 -18.70 22.80
N GLY A 104 4.01 -17.96 23.68
CA GLY A 104 4.58 -16.69 23.33
C GLY A 104 3.54 -15.56 23.22
N PRO A 105 4.02 -14.33 23.17
CA PRO A 105 3.17 -13.18 22.97
C PRO A 105 2.58 -13.20 21.55
N ARG A 106 1.39 -12.59 21.40
CA ARG A 106 0.83 -12.22 20.09
C ARG A 106 1.15 -10.75 19.82
N PRO A 107 2.22 -10.45 19.11
CA PRO A 107 2.53 -9.06 18.79
C PRO A 107 1.41 -8.47 17.91
N ALA A 108 1.07 -7.21 18.14
CA ALA A 108 0.10 -6.49 17.32
C ALA A 108 0.52 -6.36 15.83
N ILE A 109 1.74 -6.76 15.52
CA ILE A 109 2.26 -6.83 14.14
C ILE A 109 1.83 -8.10 13.39
N ASP A 110 1.32 -9.11 14.10
CA ASP A 110 0.90 -10.40 13.52
C ASP A 110 -0.61 -10.48 13.33
N GLU A 111 -1.40 -9.83 14.17
CA GLU A 111 -2.85 -9.91 14.12
C GLU A 111 -3.51 -8.54 14.22
N ASP A 112 -4.23 -8.17 13.15
CA ASP A 112 -5.25 -7.12 13.10
C ASP A 112 -6.34 -7.57 12.14
N LYS A 113 -7.56 -7.76 12.64
CA LYS A 113 -8.64 -8.38 11.88
C LYS A 113 -9.08 -7.53 10.69
N LEU A 114 -9.11 -6.23 10.85
CA LEU A 114 -9.44 -5.28 9.78
C LEU A 114 -9.04 -3.86 10.16
N ASP A 115 -8.18 -3.27 9.36
CA ASP A 115 -7.77 -1.86 9.50
C ASP A 115 -7.74 -1.16 8.15
N VAL A 116 -7.82 0.15 8.18
CA VAL A 116 -7.55 1.01 7.03
C VAL A 116 -6.05 1.22 6.94
N SER A 117 -5.37 0.50 6.05
CA SER A 117 -3.93 0.65 5.86
C SER A 117 -3.56 1.94 5.15
N GLN A 118 -4.33 2.34 4.12
CA GLN A 118 -4.16 3.63 3.46
C GLN A 118 -5.51 4.28 3.16
N LEU A 119 -5.61 5.57 3.38
CA LEU A 119 -6.72 6.40 2.95
C LEU A 119 -6.24 7.84 2.81
N PHE A 120 -6.01 8.27 1.57
CA PHE A 120 -5.54 9.62 1.32
C PHE A 120 -6.20 10.27 0.10
N LEU A 121 -6.20 11.58 0.13
CA LEU A 121 -6.49 12.45 -1.00
C LEU A 121 -5.16 12.95 -1.58
N GLU A 122 -4.96 12.78 -2.89
CA GLU A 122 -3.83 13.36 -3.61
C GLU A 122 -4.34 14.45 -4.57
N LEU A 123 -3.75 15.63 -4.44
CA LEU A 123 -4.07 16.79 -5.26
C LEU A 123 -2.86 17.15 -6.14
N LYS A 124 -3.11 17.30 -7.44
CA LYS A 124 -2.13 17.75 -8.43
C LYS A 124 -2.59 19.09 -9.00
N PRO A 125 -1.79 20.16 -8.92
CA PRO A 125 -2.10 21.43 -9.59
C PRO A 125 -2.35 21.23 -11.09
N LEU A 126 -3.20 22.05 -11.68
CA LEU A 126 -3.58 21.93 -13.09
C LEU A 126 -2.42 22.25 -14.05
N ASP A 127 -1.51 23.12 -13.67
CA ASP A 127 -0.31 23.47 -14.45
C ASP A 127 0.88 22.61 -14.02
N GLN A 128 0.94 21.40 -14.55
CA GLN A 128 2.03 20.44 -14.26
C GLN A 128 3.15 20.44 -15.31
N GLU A 129 3.04 21.26 -16.35
CA GLU A 129 4.03 21.22 -17.43
C GLU A 129 5.40 21.77 -17.01
N ARG A 130 5.43 22.68 -16.03
CA ARG A 130 6.67 23.27 -15.52
C ARG A 130 7.27 22.51 -14.34
N VAL A 131 6.47 22.19 -13.33
CA VAL A 131 6.92 21.45 -12.15
C VAL A 131 5.81 20.51 -11.68
N PRO A 132 5.91 19.21 -11.93
CA PRO A 132 4.94 18.24 -11.46
C PRO A 132 4.98 18.12 -9.93
N ILE A 133 3.98 18.70 -9.27
CA ILE A 133 3.82 18.66 -7.82
C ILE A 133 2.57 17.86 -7.50
N ALA A 134 2.67 16.98 -6.48
CA ALA A 134 1.52 16.33 -5.89
C ALA A 134 1.54 16.51 -4.36
N VAL A 135 0.38 16.72 -3.77
CA VAL A 135 0.23 16.80 -2.31
C VAL A 135 -0.74 15.71 -1.87
N ARG A 136 -0.30 14.84 -0.97
CA ARG A 136 -1.11 13.79 -0.33
C ARG A 136 -1.44 14.19 1.09
N ILE A 137 -2.69 13.97 1.49
CA ILE A 137 -3.19 14.26 2.83
C ILE A 137 -3.98 13.04 3.30
N GLY A 138 -3.62 12.47 4.43
CA GLY A 138 -4.29 11.32 5.03
C GLY A 138 -3.32 10.22 5.45
N ARG A 139 -3.89 9.00 5.59
CA ARG A 139 -3.14 7.78 5.96
C ARG A 139 -2.46 7.21 4.73
N GLN A 140 -1.16 6.99 4.80
CA GLN A 140 -0.34 6.58 3.66
C GLN A 140 0.88 5.78 4.09
N ASP A 141 1.37 4.93 3.18
CA ASP A 141 2.62 4.22 3.35
C ASP A 141 3.81 5.13 3.05
N LEU A 142 4.87 4.99 3.84
CA LEU A 142 6.17 5.61 3.60
C LEU A 142 7.25 4.54 3.63
N ASN A 143 8.02 4.46 2.55
CA ASN A 143 9.15 3.55 2.45
C ASN A 143 10.32 4.27 1.77
N TYR A 144 11.38 4.55 2.52
CA TYR A 144 12.56 5.25 2.04
C TYR A 144 13.84 4.52 2.43
N GLY A 145 14.85 4.59 1.54
CA GLY A 145 16.13 3.94 1.73
C GLY A 145 15.98 2.42 1.80
N GLU A 146 15.14 1.83 0.93
CA GLU A 146 14.83 0.38 0.94
C GLU A 146 14.33 -0.10 2.32
N GLY A 147 13.59 0.76 3.03
CA GLY A 147 13.06 0.47 4.36
C GLY A 147 14.03 0.72 5.51
N SER A 148 15.26 1.18 5.25
CA SER A 148 16.25 1.44 6.30
C SER A 148 16.09 2.81 6.97
N LEU A 149 15.56 3.81 6.26
CA LEU A 149 15.33 5.14 6.81
C LEU A 149 13.91 5.29 7.38
N VAL A 150 12.91 4.95 6.58
CA VAL A 150 11.49 4.94 6.98
C VAL A 150 10.84 3.74 6.35
N SER A 151 10.05 2.98 7.12
CA SER A 151 9.39 1.78 6.63
C SER A 151 8.04 1.57 7.29
N VAL A 152 7.08 1.09 6.52
CA VAL A 152 5.80 0.53 7.01
C VAL A 152 5.99 -0.80 7.74
N ARG A 153 7.21 -1.36 7.74
CA ARG A 153 7.51 -2.72 8.21
C ARG A 153 6.61 -3.74 7.50
N ASP A 154 7.09 -4.36 6.44
CA ASP A 154 6.32 -5.36 5.67
C ASP A 154 6.18 -6.68 6.45
N LEU A 155 5.53 -6.59 7.60
CA LEU A 155 5.11 -7.69 8.45
C LEU A 155 3.68 -8.13 8.11
N ASN A 156 3.05 -8.99 8.91
CA ASN A 156 1.68 -9.41 8.66
C ASN A 156 0.69 -8.23 8.77
N VAL A 157 0.93 -7.33 9.72
CA VAL A 157 0.23 -6.04 9.85
C VAL A 157 1.20 -4.92 9.55
N ARG A 158 0.91 -4.13 8.51
CA ARG A 158 1.69 -2.92 8.16
C ARG A 158 1.33 -1.77 9.07
N ARG A 159 2.29 -0.88 9.32
CA ARG A 159 2.09 0.34 10.09
C ARG A 159 2.19 1.56 9.17
N PRO A 160 1.06 2.16 8.80
CA PRO A 160 1.02 3.37 7.99
C PRO A 160 1.33 4.63 8.80
N PHE A 161 1.32 5.76 8.10
CA PHE A 161 1.56 7.08 8.68
C PHE A 161 0.40 8.02 8.35
N ASP A 162 -0.10 8.74 9.36
CA ASP A 162 -1.08 9.81 9.16
C ASP A 162 -0.37 11.15 8.98
N GLY A 163 -0.72 11.92 7.95
CA GLY A 163 -0.16 13.25 7.75
C GLY A 163 -0.19 13.77 6.33
N ILE A 164 0.77 14.63 6.00
CA ILE A 164 0.88 15.30 4.71
C ILE A 164 2.22 14.95 4.08
N LYS A 165 2.19 14.70 2.77
CA LYS A 165 3.37 14.45 1.93
C LYS A 165 3.27 15.29 0.66
N MET A 166 4.33 16.01 0.34
CA MET A 166 4.51 16.72 -0.93
C MET A 166 5.53 15.96 -1.76
N ILE A 167 5.20 15.73 -3.03
CA ILE A 167 6.03 15.03 -4.00
C ILE A 167 6.31 15.99 -5.14
N VAL A 168 7.58 16.23 -5.43
CA VAL A 168 8.03 17.06 -6.57
C VAL A 168 8.87 16.19 -7.49
N ARG A 169 8.53 16.17 -8.78
CA ARG A 169 9.30 15.43 -9.80
C ARG A 169 9.92 16.43 -10.77
N LEU A 170 11.26 16.43 -10.87
CA LEU A 170 12.05 17.32 -11.71
C LEU A 170 12.98 16.46 -12.57
N GLN A 171 12.62 16.22 -13.83
CA GLN A 171 13.40 15.36 -14.74
C GLN A 171 13.77 14.01 -14.08
N GLU A 172 15.03 13.85 -13.68
CA GLU A 172 15.52 12.63 -13.01
C GLU A 172 15.43 12.67 -11.48
N TRP A 173 15.01 13.82 -10.90
CA TRP A 173 14.94 14.02 -9.46
C TRP A 173 13.52 13.83 -8.93
N ARG A 174 13.39 13.09 -7.84
CA ARG A 174 12.20 13.05 -7.00
C ARG A 174 12.56 13.59 -5.63
N ILE A 175 11.82 14.62 -5.19
CA ILE A 175 11.98 15.24 -3.88
C ILE A 175 10.66 15.06 -3.13
N ASP A 176 10.73 14.35 -2.01
CA ASP A 176 9.59 14.14 -1.14
C ASP A 176 9.81 14.86 0.19
N ALA A 177 8.87 15.71 0.58
CA ALA A 177 8.82 16.34 1.89
C ALA A 177 7.56 15.88 2.62
N PHE A 178 7.66 15.52 3.90
CA PHE A 178 6.52 15.02 4.66
C PHE A 178 6.55 15.45 6.12
N ALA A 179 5.35 15.61 6.69
CA ALA A 179 5.12 15.79 8.10
C ALA A 179 4.05 14.77 8.52
N VAL A 180 4.47 13.70 9.20
CA VAL A 180 3.65 12.53 9.46
C VAL A 180 3.85 11.99 10.87
N LYS A 181 2.84 11.24 11.34
CA LYS A 181 2.86 10.50 12.60
C LYS A 181 2.59 9.02 12.32
N PRO A 182 3.39 8.08 12.85
CA PRO A 182 3.08 6.65 12.75
C PRO A 182 1.79 6.32 13.51
N VAL A 183 1.03 5.38 12.97
CA VAL A 183 -0.22 4.87 13.55
C VAL A 183 0.03 3.61 14.38
#